data_ac24c261c6fc0433e1702222fb5b2420
#
_entry.id   ac24c261c6fc0433e1702222fb5b2420
#
_cell.length_a   1.000
_cell.length_b   1.000
_cell.length_c   1.000
_cell.angle_alpha   90.00
_cell.angle_beta   90.00
_cell.angle_gamma   90.00
#
_symmetry.space_group_name_H-M   'P 1'
#
loop_
_entity.id
_entity.type
_entity.pdbx_description
1 polymer ?
#
loop_
_entity_poly.entity_id
_entity_poly.type
_entity_poly.pdbx_seq_one_letter_code
_entity_poly.pdbx_strand_id
1 'polypeptide(L)'
;MGISFTVLSSGSTGNVTVVRNGETTLMIDAGLSAKRIDELLAMRELTGTDLDGILVTHEHSDHIKGLGAMARKYDLPIYANQNTWGAIEKGIGKIAEHNKIILETGQHRDFGSMRVESFAISHDAAEPVAYNFYDGKEKLCVATDLGYVSDKVKAAISDADVLVLESNHDIEMLRMGRYPWNTKRRILGDLGHLSNEAAGAALSEILTGRTKRAYLAHLSRDHNMMDLAKMSVRGAMEDRGCFYKDSEFRLCDTYYDRPTPWDKVSQS
;
A
#
# COMPACT_ATOMS: atom_id res chain seq x y z
N MET A 1 -13.08 14.08 -13.04
CA MET A 1 -13.30 12.63 -12.88
C MET A 1 -12.57 12.24 -11.62
N GLY A 2 -13.13 11.44 -10.73
CA GLY A 2 -12.51 11.15 -9.44
C GLY A 2 -11.48 10.01 -9.47
N ILE A 3 -10.87 9.73 -8.32
CA ILE A 3 -9.88 8.68 -8.15
C ILE A 3 -10.55 7.30 -8.25
N SER A 4 -9.93 6.42 -9.02
CA SER A 4 -10.21 4.97 -9.05
C SER A 4 -8.92 4.21 -8.77
N PHE A 5 -9.03 3.07 -8.12
CA PHE A 5 -7.86 2.23 -7.84
C PHE A 5 -8.19 0.73 -7.92
N THR A 6 -7.16 -0.06 -8.03
CA THR A 6 -7.21 -1.53 -7.89
C THR A 6 -5.91 -2.00 -7.25
N VAL A 7 -6.00 -2.89 -6.28
CA VAL A 7 -4.84 -3.58 -5.71
C VAL A 7 -4.61 -4.82 -6.58
N LEU A 8 -3.57 -4.81 -7.40
CA LEU A 8 -3.26 -5.92 -8.31
C LEU A 8 -2.75 -7.15 -7.55
N SER A 9 -1.94 -6.91 -6.52
CA SER A 9 -1.42 -7.93 -5.61
C SER A 9 -1.04 -7.29 -4.29
N SER A 10 -1.27 -7.99 -3.19
CA SER A 10 -0.87 -7.52 -1.86
C SER A 10 -0.48 -8.67 -0.96
N GLY A 11 0.70 -8.59 -0.36
CA GLY A 11 1.25 -9.56 0.59
C GLY A 11 2.75 -9.75 0.44
N SER A 12 3.36 -10.53 1.32
CA SER A 12 4.82 -10.76 1.42
C SER A 12 5.47 -11.37 0.15
N THR A 13 4.72 -11.69 -0.89
CA THR A 13 5.24 -12.23 -2.17
C THR A 13 5.30 -11.21 -3.28
N GLY A 14 4.65 -10.05 -3.11
CA GLY A 14 4.70 -8.94 -4.05
C GLY A 14 3.51 -8.01 -3.95
N ASN A 15 3.81 -6.73 -3.90
CA ASN A 15 2.85 -5.64 -3.74
C ASN A 15 2.83 -4.81 -5.02
N VAL A 16 1.65 -4.57 -5.55
CA VAL A 16 1.40 -3.72 -6.72
C VAL A 16 -0.01 -3.14 -6.61
N THR A 17 -0.12 -1.82 -6.60
CA THR A 17 -1.40 -1.12 -6.62
C THR A 17 -1.42 -0.14 -7.79
N VAL A 18 -2.56 0.00 -8.46
CA VAL A 18 -2.75 1.00 -9.53
C VAL A 18 -3.79 2.00 -9.07
N VAL A 19 -3.45 3.27 -9.20
CA VAL A 19 -4.32 4.42 -8.92
C VAL A 19 -4.44 5.25 -10.18
N ARG A 20 -5.65 5.62 -10.55
CA ARG A 20 -5.89 6.48 -11.72
C ARG A 20 -6.99 7.50 -11.48
N ASN A 21 -6.92 8.58 -12.22
CA ASN A 21 -8.04 9.47 -12.49
C ASN A 21 -8.29 9.55 -14.01
N GLY A 22 -9.02 10.58 -14.50
CA GLY A 22 -9.29 10.68 -15.94
C GLY A 22 -8.07 10.99 -16.83
N GLU A 23 -6.94 11.40 -16.25
CA GLU A 23 -5.77 11.92 -16.98
C GLU A 23 -4.49 11.14 -16.70
N THR A 24 -4.38 10.51 -15.54
CA THR A 24 -3.14 9.90 -15.04
C THR A 24 -3.40 8.52 -14.47
N THR A 25 -2.49 7.59 -14.75
CA THR A 25 -2.47 6.23 -14.17
C THR A 25 -1.09 5.95 -13.56
N LEU A 26 -1.02 5.81 -12.25
CA LEU A 26 0.20 5.54 -11.51
C LEU A 26 0.18 4.13 -10.92
N MET A 27 1.32 3.48 -10.92
CA MET A 27 1.54 2.23 -10.22
C MET A 27 2.33 2.49 -8.93
N ILE A 28 1.89 1.94 -7.81
CA ILE A 28 2.62 1.93 -6.54
C ILE A 28 3.27 0.57 -6.42
N ASP A 29 4.59 0.56 -6.34
CA ASP A 29 5.45 -0.60 -6.27
C ASP A 29 5.34 -1.55 -7.48
N ALA A 30 6.32 -2.41 -7.64
CA ALA A 30 6.41 -3.43 -8.68
C ALA A 30 7.00 -4.72 -8.09
N GLY A 31 6.36 -5.23 -7.05
CA GLY A 31 6.88 -6.32 -6.22
C GLY A 31 6.84 -7.70 -6.85
N LEU A 32 6.24 -7.84 -8.02
CA LEU A 32 6.16 -9.09 -8.80
C LEU A 32 7.07 -9.03 -10.03
N SER A 33 7.30 -10.16 -10.70
CA SER A 33 7.98 -10.13 -12.00
C SER A 33 7.17 -9.30 -13.01
N ALA A 34 7.85 -8.61 -13.94
CA ALA A 34 7.20 -7.79 -14.97
C ALA A 34 6.14 -8.58 -15.75
N LYS A 35 6.44 -9.86 -16.10
CA LYS A 35 5.45 -10.74 -16.74
C LYS A 35 4.18 -10.90 -15.92
N ARG A 36 4.33 -11.09 -14.58
CA ARG A 36 3.17 -11.26 -13.70
C ARG A 36 2.40 -9.95 -13.54
N ILE A 37 3.09 -8.82 -13.49
CA ILE A 37 2.44 -7.49 -13.46
C ILE A 37 1.62 -7.29 -14.73
N ASP A 38 2.17 -7.60 -15.93
CA ASP A 38 1.45 -7.51 -17.20
C ASP A 38 0.18 -8.37 -17.22
N GLU A 39 0.26 -9.59 -16.70
CA GLU A 39 -0.89 -10.49 -16.60
C GLU A 39 -2.00 -9.88 -15.70
N LEU A 40 -1.62 -9.28 -14.57
CA LEU A 40 -2.57 -8.67 -13.63
C LEU A 40 -3.15 -7.36 -14.17
N LEU A 41 -2.35 -6.54 -14.86
CA LEU A 41 -2.81 -5.34 -15.57
C LEU A 41 -3.86 -5.72 -16.63
N ALA A 42 -3.58 -6.75 -17.43
CA ALA A 42 -4.51 -7.24 -18.46
C ALA A 42 -5.87 -7.69 -17.87
N MET A 43 -5.89 -8.26 -16.65
CA MET A 43 -7.14 -8.59 -15.94
C MET A 43 -7.96 -7.34 -15.55
N ARG A 44 -7.37 -6.14 -15.66
CA ARG A 44 -8.01 -4.84 -15.41
C ARG A 44 -8.09 -3.97 -16.67
N GLU A 45 -7.95 -4.61 -17.84
CA GLU A 45 -8.00 -3.96 -19.15
C GLU A 45 -6.96 -2.85 -19.29
N LEU A 46 -5.77 -3.08 -18.66
CA LEU A 46 -4.61 -2.21 -18.74
C LEU A 46 -3.42 -2.94 -19.33
N THR A 47 -2.50 -2.15 -19.85
CA THR A 47 -1.15 -2.56 -20.25
C THR A 47 -0.12 -1.65 -19.58
N GLY A 48 1.15 -2.02 -19.60
CA GLY A 48 2.19 -1.13 -19.06
C GLY A 48 2.33 0.18 -19.81
N THR A 49 1.78 0.31 -21.04
CA THR A 49 1.76 1.57 -21.82
C THR A 49 0.70 2.56 -21.34
N ASP A 50 -0.24 2.10 -20.52
CA ASP A 50 -1.27 2.97 -19.92
C ASP A 50 -0.77 3.63 -18.62
N LEU A 51 0.42 3.25 -18.13
CA LEU A 51 1.02 3.79 -16.93
C LEU A 51 1.82 5.06 -17.23
N ASP A 52 1.69 6.08 -16.39
CA ASP A 52 2.47 7.33 -16.46
C ASP A 52 3.68 7.33 -15.51
N GLY A 53 3.80 6.34 -14.63
CA GLY A 53 4.94 6.21 -13.74
C GLY A 53 4.74 5.21 -12.61
N ILE A 54 5.84 4.96 -11.90
CA ILE A 54 5.90 4.03 -10.77
C ILE A 54 6.37 4.78 -9.53
N LEU A 55 5.54 4.81 -8.49
CA LEU A 55 5.89 5.31 -7.16
C LEU A 55 6.46 4.13 -6.35
N VAL A 56 7.59 4.34 -5.69
CA VAL A 56 8.24 3.30 -4.87
C VAL A 56 8.12 3.66 -3.40
N THR A 57 7.62 2.73 -2.59
CA THR A 57 7.49 2.92 -1.14
C THR A 57 8.85 2.73 -0.44
N HIS A 58 9.56 1.65 -0.76
CA HIS A 58 10.87 1.30 -0.21
C HIS A 58 11.54 0.17 -1.03
N GLU A 59 12.75 -0.22 -0.65
CA GLU A 59 13.64 -1.09 -1.44
C GLU A 59 13.43 -2.61 -1.26
N HIS A 60 12.51 -3.09 -0.44
CA HIS A 60 12.34 -4.53 -0.25
C HIS A 60 11.92 -5.25 -1.53
N SER A 61 12.35 -6.49 -1.68
CA SER A 61 12.20 -7.25 -2.93
C SER A 61 10.75 -7.47 -3.37
N ASP A 62 9.83 -7.57 -2.43
CA ASP A 62 8.39 -7.69 -2.67
C ASP A 62 7.72 -6.35 -3.03
N HIS A 63 8.51 -5.28 -3.17
CA HIS A 63 8.09 -3.97 -3.69
C HIS A 63 8.81 -3.59 -4.99
N ILE A 64 10.01 -4.13 -5.26
CA ILE A 64 10.83 -3.68 -6.40
C ILE A 64 11.23 -4.78 -7.39
N LYS A 65 10.83 -6.03 -7.19
CA LYS A 65 11.28 -7.20 -7.99
C LYS A 65 11.16 -7.02 -9.50
N GLY A 66 10.09 -6.41 -9.97
CA GLY A 66 9.84 -6.12 -11.39
C GLY A 66 10.15 -4.68 -11.80
N LEU A 67 10.50 -3.80 -10.85
CA LEU A 67 10.60 -2.36 -11.04
C LEU A 67 11.46 -1.98 -12.26
N GLY A 68 12.70 -2.43 -12.29
CA GLY A 68 13.61 -2.10 -13.37
C GLY A 68 13.19 -2.69 -14.73
N ALA A 69 12.56 -3.88 -14.72
CA ALA A 69 12.07 -4.49 -15.94
C ALA A 69 10.84 -3.74 -16.52
N MET A 70 9.90 -3.34 -15.66
CA MET A 70 8.75 -2.52 -16.05
C MET A 70 9.19 -1.15 -16.58
N ALA A 71 10.06 -0.46 -15.85
CA ALA A 71 10.58 0.84 -16.25
C ALA A 71 11.27 0.81 -17.61
N ARG A 72 12.14 -0.18 -17.87
CA ARG A 72 12.82 -0.32 -19.17
C ARG A 72 11.88 -0.73 -20.30
N LYS A 73 10.94 -1.62 -20.03
CA LYS A 73 10.03 -2.16 -21.06
C LYS A 73 9.07 -1.10 -21.60
N TYR A 74 8.60 -0.22 -20.72
CA TYR A 74 7.55 0.75 -21.03
C TYR A 74 8.02 2.20 -20.94
N ASP A 75 9.32 2.41 -20.75
CA ASP A 75 9.95 3.74 -20.59
C ASP A 75 9.30 4.58 -19.48
N LEU A 76 9.05 3.94 -18.31
CA LEU A 76 8.31 4.56 -17.22
C LEU A 76 9.24 5.31 -16.26
N PRO A 77 8.90 6.54 -15.87
CA PRO A 77 9.56 7.24 -14.78
C PRO A 77 9.30 6.54 -13.44
N ILE A 78 10.35 6.45 -12.62
CA ILE A 78 10.31 5.92 -11.27
C ILE A 78 10.46 7.08 -10.30
N TYR A 79 9.55 7.17 -9.34
CA TYR A 79 9.54 8.18 -8.29
C TYR A 79 9.89 7.54 -6.95
N ALA A 80 10.97 7.97 -6.33
CA ALA A 80 11.41 7.52 -5.01
C ALA A 80 12.20 8.65 -4.32
N ASN A 81 12.30 8.62 -2.99
CA ASN A 81 13.18 9.54 -2.28
C ASN A 81 14.66 9.17 -2.50
N GLN A 82 15.55 10.09 -2.12
CA GLN A 82 16.99 9.95 -2.37
C GLN A 82 17.57 8.68 -1.74
N ASN A 83 17.18 8.33 -0.52
CA ASN A 83 17.73 7.17 0.19
C ASN A 83 17.23 5.85 -0.40
N THR A 84 15.94 5.77 -0.75
CA THR A 84 15.39 4.62 -1.48
C THR A 84 16.08 4.44 -2.84
N TRP A 85 16.35 5.52 -3.60
CA TRP A 85 17.13 5.45 -4.84
C TRP A 85 18.52 4.87 -4.60
N GLY A 86 19.23 5.34 -3.56
CA GLY A 86 20.54 4.80 -3.19
C GLY A 86 20.54 3.30 -2.89
N ALA A 87 19.44 2.80 -2.32
CA ALA A 87 19.27 1.39 -1.98
C ALA A 87 18.91 0.53 -3.19
N ILE A 88 18.05 1.00 -4.11
CA ILE A 88 17.55 0.20 -5.24
C ILE A 88 18.44 0.22 -6.47
N GLU A 89 19.22 1.27 -6.71
CA GLU A 89 19.91 1.54 -7.99
C GLU A 89 20.75 0.37 -8.50
N LYS A 90 21.46 -0.31 -7.62
CA LYS A 90 22.31 -1.47 -7.97
C LYS A 90 21.51 -2.74 -8.26
N GLY A 91 20.31 -2.87 -7.69
CA GLY A 91 19.47 -4.08 -7.73
C GLY A 91 18.51 -4.16 -8.91
N ILE A 92 18.05 -3.02 -9.42
CA ILE A 92 17.02 -2.96 -10.47
C ILE A 92 17.57 -2.91 -11.90
N GLY A 93 18.91 -2.87 -12.06
CA GLY A 93 19.60 -2.70 -13.33
C GLY A 93 19.57 -1.26 -13.84
N LYS A 94 20.20 -1.01 -14.99
CA LYS A 94 20.35 0.34 -15.54
C LYS A 94 18.97 0.96 -15.88
N ILE A 95 18.71 2.14 -15.34
CA ILE A 95 17.54 2.97 -15.64
C ILE A 95 18.03 4.23 -16.40
N ALA A 96 17.27 4.66 -17.38
CA ALA A 96 17.56 5.90 -18.12
C ALA A 96 17.46 7.10 -17.16
N GLU A 97 18.36 8.08 -17.30
CA GLU A 97 18.42 9.22 -16.37
C GLU A 97 17.11 10.03 -16.33
N HIS A 98 16.42 10.16 -17.47
CA HIS A 98 15.15 10.87 -17.53
C HIS A 98 14.02 10.15 -16.78
N ASN A 99 14.17 8.86 -16.47
CA ASN A 99 13.22 8.05 -15.70
C ASN A 99 13.56 7.98 -14.20
N LYS A 100 14.67 8.59 -13.76
CA LYS A 100 15.03 8.66 -12.35
C LYS A 100 14.53 9.97 -11.75
N ILE A 101 13.40 9.92 -11.05
CA ILE A 101 12.78 11.11 -10.47
C ILE A 101 12.85 11.05 -8.94
N ILE A 102 13.39 12.10 -8.35
CA ILE A 102 13.40 12.25 -6.89
C ILE A 102 12.05 12.84 -6.46
N LEU A 103 11.41 12.16 -5.53
CA LEU A 103 10.24 12.64 -4.79
C LEU A 103 10.55 12.46 -3.30
N GLU A 104 10.98 13.55 -2.66
CA GLU A 104 11.40 13.51 -1.26
C GLU A 104 10.24 13.25 -0.31
N THR A 105 10.54 12.62 0.82
CA THR A 105 9.57 12.32 1.86
C THR A 105 8.93 13.58 2.41
N GLY A 106 7.60 13.58 2.51
CA GLY A 106 6.82 14.75 2.94
C GLY A 106 6.57 15.78 1.84
N GLN A 107 7.05 15.53 0.63
CA GLN A 107 6.74 16.35 -0.54
C GLN A 107 5.52 15.82 -1.28
N HIS A 108 4.93 16.69 -2.09
CA HIS A 108 3.89 16.31 -3.02
C HIS A 108 4.30 16.59 -4.47
N ARG A 109 3.66 15.88 -5.39
CA ARG A 109 3.78 16.10 -6.83
C ARG A 109 2.39 16.05 -7.46
N ASP A 110 2.13 16.99 -8.36
CA ASP A 110 0.89 17.02 -9.13
C ASP A 110 1.09 16.25 -10.45
N PHE A 111 0.14 15.38 -10.77
CA PHE A 111 0.02 14.61 -12.00
C PHE A 111 -1.34 14.97 -12.62
N GLY A 112 -1.34 15.95 -13.51
CA GLY A 112 -2.60 16.56 -13.96
C GLY A 112 -3.38 17.14 -12.78
N SER A 113 -4.63 16.72 -12.59
CA SER A 113 -5.46 17.12 -11.44
C SER A 113 -5.19 16.29 -10.17
N MET A 114 -4.49 15.16 -10.28
CA MET A 114 -4.20 14.28 -9.14
C MET A 114 -2.92 14.73 -8.42
N ARG A 115 -3.04 15.07 -7.16
CA ARG A 115 -1.90 15.32 -6.27
C ARG A 115 -1.53 14.05 -5.53
N VAL A 116 -0.24 13.72 -5.54
CA VAL A 116 0.36 12.62 -4.78
C VAL A 116 1.27 13.20 -3.72
N GLU A 117 1.10 12.79 -2.47
CA GLU A 117 1.91 13.19 -1.32
C GLU A 117 2.51 11.95 -0.66
N SER A 118 3.84 11.97 -0.44
CA SER A 118 4.53 10.93 0.33
C SER A 118 4.60 11.31 1.80
N PHE A 119 4.54 10.33 2.70
CA PHE A 119 4.78 10.54 4.13
C PHE A 119 5.57 9.39 4.73
N ALA A 120 6.42 9.69 5.71
CA ALA A 120 7.26 8.70 6.37
C ALA A 120 6.46 7.70 7.19
N ILE A 121 6.85 6.44 7.12
CA ILE A 121 6.32 5.34 7.93
C ILE A 121 7.45 4.66 8.71
N SER A 122 7.09 3.82 9.68
CA SER A 122 8.06 3.05 10.47
C SER A 122 8.24 1.66 9.88
N HIS A 123 9.38 1.42 9.26
CA HIS A 123 9.77 0.11 8.71
C HIS A 123 11.29 -0.04 8.63
N ASP A 124 11.80 -1.27 8.53
CA ASP A 124 13.24 -1.57 8.45
C ASP A 124 13.81 -1.42 7.03
N ALA A 125 13.64 -0.24 6.46
CA ALA A 125 14.09 0.15 5.14
C ALA A 125 14.89 1.46 5.19
N ALA A 126 15.52 1.86 4.07
CA ALA A 126 16.39 3.03 4.00
C ALA A 126 15.65 4.33 4.32
N GLU A 127 14.48 4.54 3.73
CA GLU A 127 13.58 5.67 4.01
C GLU A 127 12.17 5.33 3.51
N PRO A 128 11.44 4.49 4.27
CA PRO A 128 10.15 3.97 3.83
C PRO A 128 9.05 5.04 3.87
N VAL A 129 8.21 5.05 2.83
CA VAL A 129 7.10 5.99 2.69
C VAL A 129 5.79 5.28 2.33
N ALA A 130 4.69 5.94 2.66
CA ALA A 130 3.36 5.65 2.16
C ALA A 130 2.85 6.85 1.34
N TYR A 131 1.73 6.69 0.63
CA TYR A 131 1.23 7.69 -0.29
C TYR A 131 -0.24 8.05 -0.04
N ASN A 132 -0.52 9.35 -0.08
CA ASN A 132 -1.85 9.91 -0.21
C ASN A 132 -2.07 10.43 -1.63
N PHE A 133 -3.26 10.17 -2.17
CA PHE A 133 -3.71 10.66 -3.47
C PHE A 133 -4.92 11.56 -3.27
N TYR A 134 -4.90 12.71 -3.92
CA TYR A 134 -5.99 13.70 -3.84
C TYR A 134 -6.45 14.07 -5.25
N ASP A 135 -7.76 14.11 -5.48
CA ASP A 135 -8.37 14.72 -6.67
C ASP A 135 -9.64 15.46 -6.26
N GLY A 136 -9.61 16.79 -6.32
CA GLY A 136 -10.64 17.62 -5.74
C GLY A 136 -10.79 17.43 -4.22
N LYS A 137 -11.91 16.83 -3.80
CA LYS A 137 -12.18 16.52 -2.39
C LYS A 137 -11.89 15.08 -2.01
N GLU A 138 -11.63 14.22 -2.98
CA GLU A 138 -11.36 12.80 -2.75
C GLU A 138 -9.97 12.58 -2.19
N LYS A 139 -9.84 11.64 -1.26
CA LYS A 139 -8.57 11.20 -0.70
C LYS A 139 -8.52 9.68 -0.62
N LEU A 140 -7.55 9.10 -1.29
CA LEU A 140 -7.14 7.71 -1.14
C LEU A 140 -5.81 7.66 -0.40
N CYS A 141 -5.67 6.78 0.59
CA CYS A 141 -4.40 6.50 1.22
C CYS A 141 -3.98 5.05 0.98
N VAL A 142 -2.71 4.84 0.66
CA VAL A 142 -2.09 3.50 0.55
C VAL A 142 -0.90 3.45 1.51
N ALA A 143 -1.03 2.65 2.58
CA ALA A 143 -0.06 2.54 3.67
C ALA A 143 0.12 1.07 4.09
N THR A 144 1.19 0.47 3.61
CA THR A 144 1.64 -0.89 3.95
C THR A 144 3.03 -0.83 4.56
N ASP A 145 3.47 -1.92 5.16
CA ASP A 145 4.78 -2.05 5.81
C ASP A 145 4.97 -1.08 6.98
N LEU A 146 3.99 -1.14 7.88
CA LEU A 146 3.91 -0.31 9.07
C LEU A 146 4.28 -1.12 10.31
N GLY A 147 5.39 -0.83 10.95
CA GLY A 147 5.69 -1.41 12.27
C GLY A 147 4.72 -0.91 13.34
N TYR A 148 4.36 0.36 13.30
CA TYR A 148 3.31 0.96 14.14
C TYR A 148 2.74 2.23 13.50
N VAL A 149 1.55 2.63 13.96
CA VAL A 149 0.88 3.85 13.50
C VAL A 149 1.15 4.99 14.47
N SER A 150 2.16 5.81 14.17
CA SER A 150 2.51 7.01 14.95
C SER A 150 1.44 8.11 14.82
N ASP A 151 1.46 9.11 15.70
CA ASP A 151 0.54 10.25 15.59
C ASP A 151 0.70 11.02 14.27
N LYS A 152 1.91 11.06 13.70
CA LYS A 152 2.16 11.65 12.38
C LYS A 152 1.49 10.81 11.28
N VAL A 153 1.60 9.48 11.34
CA VAL A 153 0.93 8.58 10.40
C VAL A 153 -0.58 8.69 10.56
N LYS A 154 -1.13 8.69 11.79
CA LYS A 154 -2.56 8.91 12.04
C LYS A 154 -3.05 10.19 11.39
N ALA A 155 -2.33 11.30 11.61
CA ALA A 155 -2.67 12.59 10.99
C ALA A 155 -2.64 12.52 9.45
N ALA A 156 -1.65 11.82 8.87
CA ALA A 156 -1.52 11.69 7.42
C ALA A 156 -2.64 10.84 6.80
N ILE A 157 -3.09 9.77 7.46
CA ILE A 157 -4.13 8.85 6.94
C ILE A 157 -5.55 9.25 7.34
N SER A 158 -5.71 10.13 8.34
CA SER A 158 -7.01 10.65 8.74
C SER A 158 -7.72 11.33 7.57
N ASP A 159 -9.06 11.32 7.60
CA ASP A 159 -9.92 11.91 6.55
C ASP A 159 -9.70 11.35 5.14
N ALA A 160 -9.09 10.19 4.99
CA ALA A 160 -9.15 9.46 3.73
C ALA A 160 -10.54 8.87 3.52
N ASP A 161 -11.08 9.00 2.32
CA ASP A 161 -12.36 8.39 1.95
C ASP A 161 -12.22 6.86 1.86
N VAL A 162 -11.05 6.42 1.39
CA VAL A 162 -10.66 5.01 1.31
C VAL A 162 -9.23 4.83 1.80
N LEU A 163 -9.00 3.77 2.56
CA LEU A 163 -7.69 3.33 3.04
C LEU A 163 -7.32 1.98 2.42
N VAL A 164 -6.10 1.83 1.96
CA VAL A 164 -5.43 0.54 1.79
C VAL A 164 -4.42 0.45 2.93
N LEU A 165 -4.74 -0.31 3.96
CA LEU A 165 -4.01 -0.32 5.24
C LEU A 165 -3.46 -1.72 5.53
N GLU A 166 -2.24 -1.78 6.03
CA GLU A 166 -1.66 -3.05 6.45
C GLU A 166 -2.46 -3.73 7.56
N SER A 167 -2.61 -5.05 7.41
CA SER A 167 -3.09 -5.99 8.44
C SER A 167 -2.33 -7.30 8.23
N ASN A 168 -1.05 -7.30 8.64
CA ASN A 168 -0.11 -8.31 8.18
C ASN A 168 -0.33 -9.67 8.85
N HIS A 169 -0.46 -9.73 10.16
CA HIS A 169 -0.47 -11.00 10.88
C HIS A 169 -1.44 -11.02 12.06
N ASP A 170 -1.92 -12.19 12.36
CA ASP A 170 -2.49 -12.53 13.66
C ASP A 170 -1.33 -12.84 14.63
N ILE A 171 -1.36 -12.24 15.82
CA ILE A 171 -0.28 -12.32 16.79
C ILE A 171 -0.06 -13.77 17.27
N GLU A 172 -1.14 -14.51 17.53
CA GLU A 172 -1.02 -15.89 18.04
C GLU A 172 -0.60 -16.86 16.93
N MET A 173 -1.10 -16.71 15.70
CA MET A 173 -0.62 -17.50 14.56
C MET A 173 0.89 -17.27 14.34
N LEU A 174 1.35 -16.02 14.43
CA LEU A 174 2.77 -15.70 14.30
C LEU A 174 3.59 -16.31 15.43
N ARG A 175 3.14 -16.20 16.69
CA ARG A 175 3.81 -16.76 17.85
C ARG A 175 3.95 -18.28 17.76
N MET A 176 2.89 -18.97 17.32
CA MET A 176 2.85 -20.42 17.17
C MET A 176 3.47 -20.91 15.86
N GLY A 177 3.65 -20.02 14.87
CA GLY A 177 4.16 -20.32 13.55
C GLY A 177 5.60 -20.85 13.54
N ARG A 178 6.06 -21.33 12.38
CA ARG A 178 7.36 -22.00 12.22
C ARG A 178 8.56 -21.06 12.09
N TYR A 179 8.35 -19.74 12.01
CA TYR A 179 9.44 -18.79 11.86
C TYR A 179 10.38 -18.82 13.07
N PRO A 180 11.71 -18.67 12.85
CA PRO A 180 12.67 -18.49 13.93
C PRO A 180 12.30 -17.29 14.81
N TRP A 181 12.68 -17.35 16.09
CA TRP A 181 12.29 -16.32 17.06
C TRP A 181 12.83 -14.91 16.71
N ASN A 182 14.00 -14.81 16.11
CA ASN A 182 14.53 -13.54 15.59
C ASN A 182 13.64 -12.93 14.52
N THR A 183 13.10 -13.74 13.57
CA THR A 183 12.17 -13.29 12.55
C THR A 183 10.84 -12.83 13.17
N LYS A 184 10.30 -13.60 14.14
CA LYS A 184 9.08 -13.20 14.87
C LYS A 184 9.26 -11.86 15.59
N ARG A 185 10.38 -11.67 16.29
CA ARG A 185 10.70 -10.39 16.97
C ARG A 185 10.82 -9.22 15.99
N ARG A 186 11.42 -9.45 14.81
CA ARG A 186 11.48 -8.45 13.75
C ARG A 186 10.08 -8.05 13.32
N ILE A 187 9.22 -9.01 13.01
CA ILE A 187 7.83 -8.76 12.54
C ILE A 187 7.03 -8.03 13.62
N LEU A 188 7.14 -8.43 14.90
CA LEU A 188 6.40 -7.83 16.02
C LEU A 188 6.98 -6.50 16.52
N GLY A 189 8.14 -6.08 16.02
CA GLY A 189 8.82 -4.86 16.47
C GLY A 189 8.32 -3.60 15.76
N ASP A 190 8.70 -2.45 16.28
CA ASP A 190 8.29 -1.13 15.77
C ASP A 190 8.75 -0.83 14.33
N LEU A 191 9.70 -1.59 13.81
CA LEU A 191 10.14 -1.53 12.42
C LEU A 191 9.66 -2.75 11.60
N GLY A 192 8.76 -3.55 12.13
CA GLY A 192 8.21 -4.73 11.49
C GLY A 192 6.92 -4.44 10.73
N HIS A 193 5.85 -5.15 11.11
CA HIS A 193 4.56 -5.09 10.43
C HIS A 193 3.40 -4.96 11.40
N LEU A 194 2.34 -4.32 10.96
CA LEU A 194 1.13 -4.07 11.74
C LEU A 194 0.32 -5.36 11.92
N SER A 195 0.02 -5.73 13.17
CA SER A 195 -0.90 -6.84 13.44
C SER A 195 -2.35 -6.47 13.11
N ASN A 196 -3.22 -7.47 13.03
CA ASN A 196 -4.66 -7.24 12.84
C ASN A 196 -5.24 -6.36 13.95
N GLU A 197 -4.86 -6.61 15.20
CA GLU A 197 -5.35 -5.83 16.35
C GLU A 197 -4.84 -4.39 16.32
N ALA A 198 -3.57 -4.19 15.92
CA ALA A 198 -3.00 -2.85 15.79
C ALA A 198 -3.64 -2.07 14.64
N ALA A 199 -3.99 -2.73 13.52
CA ALA A 199 -4.75 -2.12 12.44
C ALA A 199 -6.15 -1.68 12.91
N GLY A 200 -6.85 -2.53 13.69
CA GLY A 200 -8.15 -2.20 14.27
C GLY A 200 -8.06 -1.04 15.27
N ALA A 201 -7.01 -1.03 16.11
CA ALA A 201 -6.74 0.06 17.02
C ALA A 201 -6.55 1.40 16.27
N ALA A 202 -5.73 1.41 15.23
CA ALA A 202 -5.50 2.60 14.40
C ALA A 202 -6.80 3.07 13.74
N LEU A 203 -7.58 2.16 13.14
CA LEU A 203 -8.86 2.50 12.52
C LEU A 203 -9.83 3.12 13.53
N SER A 204 -9.93 2.59 14.76
CA SER A 204 -10.81 3.14 15.79
C SER A 204 -10.49 4.60 16.16
N GLU A 205 -9.24 5.01 16.00
CA GLU A 205 -8.78 6.37 16.35
C GLU A 205 -8.95 7.37 15.19
N ILE A 206 -8.93 6.89 13.93
CA ILE A 206 -8.92 7.77 12.76
C ILE A 206 -10.27 7.87 12.04
N LEU A 207 -11.22 6.97 12.33
CA LEU A 207 -12.52 6.99 11.67
C LEU A 207 -13.37 8.17 12.16
N THR A 208 -13.55 9.16 11.29
CA THR A 208 -14.37 10.36 11.53
C THR A 208 -15.75 10.29 10.89
N GLY A 209 -16.11 9.13 10.26
CA GLY A 209 -17.33 8.95 9.47
C GLY A 209 -17.16 9.34 7.99
N ARG A 210 -16.02 9.95 7.61
CA ARG A 210 -15.68 10.21 6.22
C ARG A 210 -15.17 8.94 5.52
N THR A 211 -14.29 8.18 6.16
CA THR A 211 -13.76 6.93 5.62
C THR A 211 -14.88 5.90 5.45
N LYS A 212 -15.06 5.41 4.24
CA LYS A 212 -16.13 4.45 3.90
C LYS A 212 -15.62 3.02 3.75
N ARG A 213 -14.34 2.85 3.40
CA ARG A 213 -13.75 1.53 3.17
C ARG A 213 -12.29 1.50 3.64
N ALA A 214 -11.92 0.40 4.27
CA ALA A 214 -10.52 0.04 4.49
C ALA A 214 -10.25 -1.33 3.86
N TYR A 215 -9.35 -1.36 2.88
CA TYR A 215 -8.83 -2.58 2.29
C TYR A 215 -7.71 -3.09 3.17
N LEU A 216 -7.89 -4.27 3.76
CA LEU A 216 -6.84 -4.91 4.55
C LEU A 216 -5.78 -5.48 3.60
N ALA A 217 -4.56 -5.00 3.73
CA ALA A 217 -3.48 -5.24 2.78
C ALA A 217 -2.26 -5.89 3.45
N HIS A 218 -1.35 -6.37 2.62
CA HIS A 218 -0.06 -6.94 3.02
C HIS A 218 -0.18 -8.11 4.01
N LEU A 219 -1.20 -8.98 3.83
CA LEU A 219 -1.41 -10.12 4.70
C LEU A 219 -0.29 -11.16 4.55
N SER A 220 0.21 -11.65 5.66
CA SER A 220 1.13 -12.79 5.71
C SER A 220 0.41 -14.06 5.25
N ARG A 221 0.99 -14.79 4.30
CA ARG A 221 0.44 -16.08 3.83
C ARG A 221 0.50 -17.17 4.88
N ASP A 222 1.47 -17.10 5.81
CA ASP A 222 1.73 -18.15 6.79
C ASP A 222 1.05 -17.85 8.15
N HIS A 223 0.76 -16.56 8.42
CA HIS A 223 0.33 -16.12 9.75
C HIS A 223 -0.91 -15.22 9.72
N ASN A 224 -1.69 -15.31 8.63
CA ASN A 224 -2.97 -14.59 8.52
C ASN A 224 -3.92 -15.26 7.53
N MET A 225 -5.19 -14.92 7.65
CA MET A 225 -6.26 -15.22 6.69
C MET A 225 -7.20 -14.02 6.65
N MET A 226 -7.77 -13.70 5.49
CA MET A 226 -8.58 -12.49 5.32
C MET A 226 -9.78 -12.45 6.28
N ASP A 227 -10.49 -13.56 6.46
CA ASP A 227 -11.64 -13.61 7.38
C ASP A 227 -11.21 -13.39 8.84
N LEU A 228 -10.08 -13.99 9.26
CA LEU A 228 -9.50 -13.77 10.58
C LEU A 228 -9.06 -12.32 10.75
N ALA A 229 -8.38 -11.75 9.75
CA ALA A 229 -7.96 -10.35 9.79
C ALA A 229 -9.17 -9.41 9.99
N LYS A 230 -10.25 -9.60 9.22
CA LYS A 230 -11.49 -8.82 9.38
C LYS A 230 -12.11 -8.98 10.77
N MET A 231 -12.16 -10.21 11.30
CA MET A 231 -12.69 -10.47 12.63
C MET A 231 -11.86 -9.79 13.71
N SER A 232 -10.53 -9.94 13.67
CA SER A 232 -9.63 -9.35 14.66
C SER A 232 -9.62 -7.82 14.60
N VAL A 233 -9.60 -7.25 13.38
CA VAL A 233 -9.69 -5.79 13.18
C VAL A 233 -11.01 -5.25 13.75
N ARG A 234 -12.15 -5.88 13.40
CA ARG A 234 -13.46 -5.49 13.92
C ARG A 234 -13.52 -5.60 15.44
N GLY A 235 -13.10 -6.72 16.02
CA GLY A 235 -13.07 -6.92 17.47
C GLY A 235 -12.22 -5.85 18.17
N ALA A 236 -11.03 -5.55 17.66
CA ALA A 236 -10.17 -4.51 18.21
C ALA A 236 -10.76 -3.09 18.13
N MET A 237 -11.59 -2.81 17.12
CA MET A 237 -12.36 -1.57 17.01
C MET A 237 -13.50 -1.53 18.04
N GLU A 238 -14.27 -2.60 18.16
CA GLU A 238 -15.39 -2.74 19.11
C GLU A 238 -14.92 -2.64 20.56
N ASP A 239 -13.80 -3.26 20.92
CA ASP A 239 -13.17 -3.16 22.25
C ASP A 239 -12.81 -1.72 22.64
N ARG A 240 -12.66 -0.83 21.65
CA ARG A 240 -12.42 0.61 21.82
C ARG A 240 -13.67 1.46 21.70
N GLY A 241 -14.84 0.83 21.64
CA GLY A 241 -16.13 1.51 21.52
C GLY A 241 -16.42 2.05 20.11
N CYS A 242 -15.65 1.65 19.10
CA CYS A 242 -15.88 2.02 17.72
C CYS A 242 -16.77 0.97 17.03
N PHE A 243 -18.07 1.23 16.99
CA PHE A 243 -19.08 0.38 16.35
C PHE A 243 -19.52 1.01 15.03
N TYR A 244 -19.63 0.21 13.97
CA TYR A 244 -20.10 0.66 12.66
C TYR A 244 -20.98 -0.39 11.98
N LYS A 245 -21.86 0.09 11.12
CA LYS A 245 -22.63 -0.77 10.21
C LYS A 245 -21.89 -0.87 8.89
N ASP A 246 -22.05 -1.97 8.17
CA ASP A 246 -21.44 -2.16 6.84
C ASP A 246 -21.92 -1.13 5.81
N SER A 247 -23.06 -0.46 6.05
CA SER A 247 -23.51 0.70 5.26
C SER A 247 -22.75 2.00 5.55
N GLU A 248 -22.04 2.09 6.67
CA GLU A 248 -21.29 3.27 7.10
C GLU A 248 -19.81 3.12 6.80
N PHE A 249 -19.26 1.95 7.09
CA PHE A 249 -17.86 1.60 6.88
C PHE A 249 -17.71 0.10 6.60
N ARG A 250 -16.80 -0.28 5.69
CA ARG A 250 -16.55 -1.68 5.32
C ARG A 250 -15.07 -2.02 5.35
N LEU A 251 -14.75 -3.21 5.86
CA LEU A 251 -13.46 -3.86 5.67
C LEU A 251 -13.50 -4.67 4.37
N CYS A 252 -12.58 -4.37 3.46
CA CYS A 252 -12.52 -4.93 2.12
C CYS A 252 -11.30 -5.84 1.95
N ASP A 253 -11.42 -6.81 1.03
CA ASP A 253 -10.37 -7.78 0.73
C ASP A 253 -9.32 -7.24 -0.22
N THR A 254 -8.08 -7.68 -0.02
CA THR A 254 -7.04 -7.72 -1.05
C THR A 254 -6.58 -9.15 -1.26
N TYR A 255 -5.86 -9.41 -2.35
CA TYR A 255 -5.42 -10.75 -2.71
C TYR A 255 -3.96 -10.72 -3.15
N TYR A 256 -3.23 -11.81 -2.91
CA TYR A 256 -1.83 -11.95 -3.34
C TYR A 256 -1.70 -12.46 -4.80
N ASP A 257 -2.76 -13.04 -5.35
CA ASP A 257 -2.75 -13.78 -6.61
C ASP A 257 -3.67 -13.22 -7.70
N ARG A 258 -4.52 -12.26 -7.37
CA ARG A 258 -5.46 -11.65 -8.32
C ARG A 258 -5.79 -10.21 -7.93
N PRO A 259 -6.17 -9.36 -8.90
CA PRO A 259 -6.52 -7.98 -8.61
C PRO A 259 -7.90 -7.86 -7.97
N THR A 260 -8.07 -6.84 -7.11
CA THR A 260 -9.39 -6.39 -6.67
C THR A 260 -10.16 -5.80 -7.86
N PRO A 261 -11.49 -5.82 -7.86
CA PRO A 261 -12.26 -4.98 -8.80
C PRO A 261 -11.80 -3.53 -8.75
N TRP A 262 -12.01 -2.79 -9.85
CA TRP A 262 -11.86 -1.34 -9.80
C TRP A 262 -12.82 -0.77 -8.75
N ASP A 263 -12.30 0.07 -7.86
CA ASP A 263 -13.10 0.85 -6.91
C ASP A 263 -12.93 2.35 -7.16
N LYS A 264 -14.02 3.11 -7.01
CA LYS A 264 -14.02 4.57 -7.12
C LYS A 264 -14.10 5.17 -5.73
N VAL A 265 -13.20 6.08 -5.42
CA VAL A 265 -13.13 6.71 -4.09
C VAL A 265 -14.44 7.40 -3.71
N SER A 266 -15.10 8.07 -4.67
CA SER A 266 -16.38 8.75 -4.48
C SER A 266 -17.61 7.84 -4.34
N GLN A 267 -17.48 6.52 -4.53
CA GLN A 267 -18.62 5.61 -4.34
C GLN A 267 -18.80 5.33 -2.85
N SER A 268 -19.97 5.65 -2.33
CA SER A 268 -20.42 5.32 -0.95
C SER A 268 -20.96 3.90 -0.84
#